data_658aa0a2686ef7ad8f6076842098e1a9
#
_entry.id   658aa0a2686ef7ad8f6076842098e1a9
#
_cell.length_a   1.000
_cell.length_b   1.000
_cell.length_c   1.000
_cell.angle_alpha   90.00
_cell.angle_beta   90.00
_cell.angle_gamma   90.00
#
_symmetry.space_group_name_H-M   'P 1'
#
loop_
_entity.id
_entity.type
_entity.pdbx_description
1 polymer ?
#
loop_
_entity_poly.entity_id
_entity_poly.type
_entity_poly.pdbx_seq_one_letter_code
_entity_poly.pdbx_strand_id
1 'polypeptide(L)'
;MLPRGIRNHNPLNIRRNGKDQWKGLAEAQHDAAFCQFKSLEYGWRAAFILLTRTYYHKYRLYTIRGIISRWAPPSENKTEAYIANVSALTGILPDEPLGIPSDQPSRWMMVATAMAIQENGTESLDYFAMMRGWALARSDVGTP
;
A
#
# COMPACT_ATOMS: atom_id res chain seq x y z
N MET A 1 2.65 21.69 -5.02
CA MET A 1 2.71 21.03 -3.70
C MET A 1 2.58 19.54 -3.86
N LEU A 2 3.39 18.77 -3.16
CA LEU A 2 3.30 17.32 -3.20
C LEU A 2 2.04 16.83 -2.48
N PRO A 3 1.39 15.76 -2.97
CA PRO A 3 0.30 15.11 -2.24
C PRO A 3 0.73 14.67 -0.84
N ARG A 4 -0.23 14.60 0.07
CA ARG A 4 0.03 14.29 1.49
C ARG A 4 0.79 12.98 1.69
N GLY A 5 0.40 11.92 0.98
CA GLY A 5 1.10 10.63 1.09
C GLY A 5 2.56 10.72 0.66
N ILE A 6 2.83 11.44 -0.41
CA ILE A 6 4.19 11.60 -0.90
C ILE A 6 5.01 12.47 0.07
N ARG A 7 4.42 13.55 0.60
CA ARG A 7 5.09 14.40 1.60
C ARG A 7 5.47 13.63 2.86
N ASN A 8 4.62 12.67 3.25
CA ASN A 8 4.83 11.85 4.43
C ASN A 8 5.74 10.65 4.17
N HIS A 9 6.24 10.47 2.95
CA HIS A 9 6.93 9.25 2.53
C HIS A 9 6.08 8.00 2.80
N ASN A 10 4.76 8.14 2.64
CA ASN A 10 3.76 7.12 2.96
C ASN A 10 2.80 6.98 1.78
N PRO A 11 3.21 6.29 0.71
CA PRO A 11 2.49 6.32 -0.57
C PRO A 11 1.05 5.79 -0.52
N LEU A 12 0.74 4.89 0.41
CA LEU A 12 -0.61 4.37 0.56
C LEU A 12 -1.40 5.03 1.70
N ASN A 13 -0.89 6.09 2.30
CA ASN A 13 -1.56 6.78 3.41
C ASN A 13 -1.92 5.83 4.56
N ILE A 14 -0.94 5.07 5.02
CA ILE A 14 -1.13 4.17 6.17
C ILE A 14 -1.46 5.03 7.40
N ARG A 15 -2.59 4.72 8.06
CA ARG A 15 -3.06 5.47 9.22
C ARG A 15 -2.25 5.14 10.46
N ARG A 16 -2.08 6.13 11.33
CA ARG A 16 -1.51 5.94 12.66
C ARG A 16 -2.52 5.18 13.53
N ASN A 17 -2.00 4.30 14.39
CA ASN A 17 -2.86 3.55 15.31
C ASN A 17 -2.36 3.57 16.77
N GLY A 18 -1.34 4.37 17.07
CA GLY A 18 -0.78 4.47 18.42
C GLY A 18 0.09 3.32 18.85
N LYS A 19 0.09 2.23 18.09
CA LYS A 19 0.91 1.03 18.35
C LYS A 19 1.88 0.77 17.20
N ASP A 20 2.02 1.74 16.30
CA ASP A 20 2.88 1.60 15.14
C ASP A 20 4.33 1.41 15.54
N GLN A 21 4.93 0.34 15.04
CA GLN A 21 6.34 0.05 15.22
C GLN A 21 6.98 -0.29 13.88
N TRP A 22 6.50 0.36 12.82
CA TRP A 22 7.05 0.17 11.50
C TRP A 22 8.54 0.52 11.48
N LYS A 23 9.34 -0.35 10.89
CA LYS A 23 10.73 -0.02 10.59
C LYS A 23 10.78 1.19 9.67
N GLY A 24 11.64 2.15 9.97
CA GLY A 24 11.80 3.34 9.14
C GLY A 24 10.79 4.45 9.40
N LEU A 25 10.00 4.39 10.47
CA LEU A 25 9.20 5.54 10.88
C LEU A 25 10.10 6.74 11.15
N ALA A 26 9.66 7.93 10.76
CA ALA A 26 10.33 9.16 11.14
C ALA A 26 10.28 9.33 12.65
N GLU A 27 11.34 9.87 13.23
CA GLU A 27 11.43 10.07 14.68
C GLU A 27 10.28 10.94 15.19
N ALA A 28 9.99 12.04 14.50
CA ALA A 28 8.87 12.91 14.81
C ALA A 28 7.70 12.63 13.87
N GLN A 29 6.51 12.52 14.44
CA GLN A 29 5.27 12.29 13.69
C GLN A 29 4.42 13.54 13.79
N HIS A 30 4.37 14.33 12.73
CA HIS A 30 3.66 15.60 12.69
C HIS A 30 2.27 15.53 12.06
N ASP A 31 1.95 14.40 11.40
CA ASP A 31 0.62 14.19 10.82
C ASP A 31 -0.26 13.48 11.85
N ALA A 32 -1.41 14.07 12.16
CA ALA A 32 -2.30 13.51 13.18
C ALA A 32 -2.95 12.19 12.74
N ALA A 33 -3.10 11.96 11.44
CA ALA A 33 -3.86 10.83 10.92
C ALA A 33 -2.96 9.75 10.29
N PHE A 34 -1.90 10.13 9.61
CA PHE A 34 -1.09 9.22 8.80
C PHE A 34 0.34 9.12 9.29
N CYS A 35 0.90 7.92 9.16
CA CYS A 35 2.32 7.68 9.48
C CYS A 35 3.22 8.52 8.58
N GLN A 36 4.34 8.96 9.13
CA GLN A 36 5.43 9.57 8.39
C GLN A 36 6.66 8.67 8.44
N PHE A 37 7.25 8.39 7.28
CA PHE A 37 8.44 7.53 7.18
C PHE A 37 9.68 8.35 6.87
N LYS A 38 10.85 7.81 7.20
CA LYS A 38 12.14 8.46 6.93
C LYS A 38 12.40 8.60 5.43
N SER A 39 11.91 7.63 4.64
CA SER A 39 12.07 7.64 3.20
C SER A 39 10.90 6.93 2.53
N LEU A 40 10.73 7.18 1.23
CA LEU A 40 9.69 6.49 0.43
C LEU A 40 9.88 4.98 0.44
N GLU A 41 11.12 4.50 0.44
CA GLU A 41 11.42 3.08 0.48
C GLU A 41 10.80 2.40 1.71
N TYR A 42 10.91 3.02 2.87
CA TYR A 42 10.31 2.48 4.09
C TYR A 42 8.79 2.61 4.11
N GLY A 43 8.24 3.64 3.51
CA GLY A 43 6.79 3.75 3.32
C GLY A 43 6.26 2.65 2.42
N TRP A 44 6.95 2.37 1.32
CA TRP A 44 6.61 1.27 0.43
C TRP A 44 6.79 -0.09 1.11
N ARG A 45 7.86 -0.25 1.89
CA ARG A 45 8.07 -1.48 2.68
C ARG A 45 6.86 -1.78 3.56
N ALA A 46 6.41 -0.80 4.31
CA ALA A 46 5.24 -0.96 5.19
C ALA A 46 3.99 -1.33 4.40
N ALA A 47 3.76 -0.65 3.26
CA ALA A 47 2.62 -0.94 2.39
C ALA A 47 2.65 -2.39 1.90
N PHE A 48 3.80 -2.88 1.44
CA PHE A 48 3.92 -4.26 0.96
C PHE A 48 3.77 -5.29 2.07
N ILE A 49 4.28 -5.01 3.27
CA ILE A 49 4.06 -5.89 4.42
C ILE A 49 2.57 -5.98 4.74
N LEU A 50 1.85 -4.86 4.75
CA LEU A 50 0.40 -4.87 4.98
C LEU A 50 -0.32 -5.71 3.93
N LEU A 51 -0.04 -5.48 2.66
CA LEU A 51 -0.76 -6.15 1.57
C LEU A 51 -0.42 -7.63 1.47
N THR A 52 0.87 -8.00 1.59
CA THR A 52 1.31 -9.37 1.31
C THR A 52 1.38 -10.27 2.54
N ARG A 53 1.43 -9.71 3.73
CA ARG A 53 1.42 -10.50 4.98
C ARG A 53 0.12 -10.34 5.72
N THR A 54 -0.25 -9.13 6.10
CA THR A 54 -1.47 -8.91 6.90
C THR A 54 -2.72 -9.22 6.08
N TYR A 55 -2.85 -8.63 4.91
CA TYR A 55 -4.05 -8.82 4.10
C TYR A 55 -4.08 -10.20 3.46
N TYR A 56 -2.99 -10.60 2.83
CA TYR A 56 -2.97 -11.88 2.13
C TYR A 56 -2.99 -13.07 3.09
N HIS A 57 -2.03 -13.16 4.00
CA HIS A 57 -1.90 -14.32 4.87
C HIS A 57 -2.86 -14.33 6.04
N LYS A 58 -2.98 -13.21 6.76
CA LYS A 58 -3.80 -13.16 7.97
C LYS A 58 -5.28 -13.07 7.64
N TYR A 59 -5.66 -12.16 6.75
CA TYR A 59 -7.07 -11.91 6.42
C TYR A 59 -7.54 -12.64 5.16
N ARG A 60 -6.66 -13.32 4.47
CA ARG A 60 -6.98 -14.12 3.26
C ARG A 60 -7.67 -13.31 2.18
N LEU A 61 -7.17 -12.10 1.93
CA LEU A 61 -7.68 -11.22 0.89
C LEU A 61 -6.81 -11.41 -0.36
N TYR A 62 -7.41 -11.99 -1.39
CA TYR A 62 -6.68 -12.46 -2.58
C TYR A 62 -7.00 -11.68 -3.85
N THR A 63 -7.94 -10.73 -3.78
CA THR A 63 -8.45 -10.02 -4.94
C THR A 63 -8.42 -8.51 -4.69
N ILE A 64 -8.48 -7.73 -5.77
CA ILE A 64 -8.62 -6.27 -5.66
C ILE A 64 -9.84 -5.93 -4.81
N ARG A 65 -10.99 -6.56 -5.08
CA ARG A 65 -12.22 -6.30 -4.33
C ARG A 65 -12.03 -6.55 -2.83
N GLY A 66 -11.45 -7.68 -2.46
CA GLY A 66 -11.22 -8.01 -1.07
C GLY A 66 -10.30 -7.02 -0.37
N ILE A 67 -9.19 -6.67 -1.03
CA ILE A 67 -8.19 -5.74 -0.50
C ILE A 67 -8.79 -4.36 -0.31
N ILE A 68 -9.41 -3.80 -1.35
CA ILE A 68 -9.93 -2.43 -1.32
C ILE A 68 -11.14 -2.31 -0.39
N SER A 69 -11.98 -3.33 -0.30
CA SER A 69 -13.12 -3.31 0.62
C SER A 69 -12.68 -3.19 2.08
N ARG A 70 -11.51 -3.72 2.42
CA ARG A 70 -10.94 -3.57 3.75
C ARG A 70 -10.14 -2.27 3.89
N TRP A 71 -9.37 -1.91 2.87
CA TRP A 71 -8.54 -0.70 2.87
C TRP A 71 -9.37 0.57 2.93
N ALA A 72 -10.44 0.61 2.15
CA ALA A 72 -11.32 1.78 2.00
C ALA A 72 -12.78 1.34 2.14
N PRO A 73 -13.24 1.06 3.39
CA PRO A 73 -14.58 0.51 3.60
C PRO A 73 -15.69 1.47 3.16
N PRO A 74 -16.84 0.92 2.71
CA PRO A 74 -17.93 1.73 2.14
C PRO A 74 -18.48 2.81 3.06
N SER A 75 -18.41 2.59 4.37
CA SER A 75 -18.89 3.58 5.35
C SER A 75 -18.13 4.90 5.32
N GLU A 76 -16.91 4.90 4.77
CA GLU A 76 -16.02 6.07 4.80
C GLU A 76 -15.56 6.51 3.41
N ASN A 77 -15.80 5.68 2.37
CA ASN A 77 -15.16 5.87 1.06
C ASN A 77 -16.10 5.47 -0.08
N LYS A 78 -15.73 5.91 -1.28
CA LYS A 78 -16.37 5.45 -2.52
C LYS A 78 -15.66 4.16 -2.98
N THR A 79 -15.91 3.10 -2.27
CA THR A 79 -15.19 1.82 -2.42
C THR A 79 -15.29 1.24 -3.83
N GLU A 80 -16.51 1.22 -4.42
CA GLU A 80 -16.68 0.65 -5.75
C GLU A 80 -15.92 1.44 -6.83
N ALA A 81 -15.86 2.76 -6.70
CA ALA A 81 -15.07 3.59 -7.62
C ALA A 81 -13.58 3.30 -7.47
N TYR A 82 -13.12 3.13 -6.24
CA TYR A 82 -11.72 2.79 -5.96
C TYR A 82 -11.36 1.43 -6.59
N ILE A 83 -12.21 0.41 -6.39
CA ILE A 83 -12.02 -0.92 -6.98
C ILE A 83 -11.94 -0.81 -8.52
N ALA A 84 -12.88 -0.09 -9.12
CA ALA A 84 -12.92 0.08 -10.58
C ALA A 84 -11.66 0.77 -11.10
N ASN A 85 -11.17 1.79 -10.41
CA ASN A 85 -9.97 2.52 -10.81
C ASN A 85 -8.72 1.64 -10.72
N VAL A 86 -8.56 0.88 -9.65
CA VAL A 86 -7.43 -0.04 -9.51
C VAL A 86 -7.47 -1.13 -10.57
N SER A 87 -8.66 -1.69 -10.82
CA SER A 87 -8.85 -2.69 -11.87
C SER A 87 -8.49 -2.13 -13.25
N ALA A 88 -8.95 -0.93 -13.57
CA ALA A 88 -8.66 -0.28 -14.85
C ALA A 88 -7.17 -0.02 -15.03
N LEU A 89 -6.49 0.47 -13.99
CA LEU A 89 -5.06 0.78 -14.05
C LEU A 89 -4.19 -0.46 -14.20
N THR A 90 -4.60 -1.57 -13.61
CA THR A 90 -3.77 -2.80 -13.59
C THR A 90 -4.14 -3.78 -14.70
N GLY A 91 -5.35 -3.69 -15.24
CA GLY A 91 -5.88 -4.70 -16.15
C GLY A 91 -6.28 -6.00 -15.45
N ILE A 92 -6.32 -6.01 -14.13
CA ILE A 92 -6.70 -7.17 -13.32
C ILE A 92 -8.16 -7.00 -12.92
N LEU A 93 -8.99 -8.04 -13.15
CA LEU A 93 -10.41 -7.97 -12.81
C LEU A 93 -10.61 -7.90 -11.29
N PRO A 94 -11.66 -7.23 -10.80
CA PRO A 94 -11.88 -7.05 -9.35
C PRO A 94 -11.90 -8.33 -8.53
N ASP A 95 -12.43 -9.42 -9.09
CA ASP A 95 -12.58 -10.69 -8.40
C ASP A 95 -11.57 -11.76 -8.86
N GLU A 96 -10.59 -11.36 -9.66
CA GLU A 96 -9.53 -12.25 -10.15
C GLU A 96 -8.49 -12.44 -9.06
N PRO A 97 -8.17 -13.71 -8.69
CA PRO A 97 -7.11 -13.94 -7.69
C PRO A 97 -5.78 -13.39 -8.16
N LEU A 98 -5.11 -12.65 -7.28
CA LEU A 98 -3.82 -12.03 -7.60
C LEU A 98 -2.68 -13.05 -7.64
N GLY A 99 -2.85 -14.19 -7.00
CA GLY A 99 -1.80 -15.19 -6.88
C GLY A 99 -0.93 -14.98 -5.65
N ILE A 100 -0.06 -15.93 -5.39
CA ILE A 100 0.83 -15.90 -4.23
C ILE A 100 1.85 -14.77 -4.43
N PRO A 101 2.06 -13.89 -3.44
CA PRO A 101 2.98 -12.76 -3.61
C PRO A 101 4.40 -13.14 -4.03
N SER A 102 4.92 -14.27 -3.54
CA SER A 102 6.25 -14.73 -3.92
C SER A 102 6.34 -15.21 -5.37
N ASP A 103 5.23 -15.69 -5.93
CA ASP A 103 5.17 -16.19 -7.30
C ASP A 103 4.76 -15.11 -8.29
N GLN A 104 3.98 -14.14 -7.85
CA GLN A 104 3.41 -13.08 -8.68
C GLN A 104 3.74 -11.68 -8.13
N PRO A 105 5.02 -11.37 -7.89
CA PRO A 105 5.38 -10.09 -7.28
C PRO A 105 4.92 -8.88 -8.09
N SER A 106 4.98 -8.95 -9.42
CA SER A 106 4.59 -7.82 -10.26
C SER A 106 3.12 -7.48 -10.13
N ARG A 107 2.24 -8.47 -9.97
CA ARG A 107 0.80 -8.21 -9.80
C ARG A 107 0.54 -7.44 -8.51
N TRP A 108 1.20 -7.81 -7.41
CA TRP A 108 1.08 -7.12 -6.13
C TRP A 108 1.68 -5.72 -6.19
N MET A 109 2.82 -5.55 -6.87
CA MET A 109 3.40 -4.21 -7.07
C MET A 109 2.50 -3.33 -7.93
N MET A 110 1.86 -3.88 -8.97
CA MET A 110 0.93 -3.14 -9.81
C MET A 110 -0.29 -2.67 -9.01
N VAL A 111 -0.87 -3.53 -8.20
CA VAL A 111 -2.01 -3.17 -7.36
C VAL A 111 -1.64 -2.07 -6.36
N ALA A 112 -0.50 -2.23 -5.68
CA ALA A 112 -0.03 -1.21 -4.73
C ALA A 112 0.25 0.13 -5.42
N THR A 113 0.83 0.10 -6.61
CA THR A 113 1.07 1.31 -7.41
C THR A 113 -0.24 1.99 -7.78
N ALA A 114 -1.24 1.22 -8.23
CA ALA A 114 -2.56 1.76 -8.57
C ALA A 114 -3.23 2.38 -7.34
N MET A 115 -3.09 1.74 -6.18
CA MET A 115 -3.59 2.30 -4.91
C MET A 115 -2.90 3.62 -4.59
N ALA A 116 -1.59 3.71 -4.78
CA ALA A 116 -0.85 4.94 -4.53
C ALA A 116 -1.29 6.07 -5.47
N ILE A 117 -1.58 5.76 -6.72
CA ILE A 117 -2.13 6.72 -7.67
C ILE A 117 -3.49 7.21 -7.18
N GLN A 118 -4.35 6.31 -6.74
CA GLN A 118 -5.66 6.67 -6.19
C GLN A 118 -5.53 7.55 -4.95
N GLU A 119 -4.61 7.20 -4.04
CA GLU A 119 -4.42 7.91 -2.77
C GLU A 119 -3.83 9.32 -2.97
N ASN A 120 -2.98 9.49 -3.95
CA ASN A 120 -2.24 10.74 -4.14
C ASN A 120 -2.71 11.58 -5.32
N GLY A 121 -3.58 11.04 -6.17
CA GLY A 121 -4.12 11.76 -7.30
C GLY A 121 -3.09 12.09 -8.38
N THR A 122 -2.00 11.32 -8.46
CA THR A 122 -0.94 11.53 -9.45
C THR A 122 -0.28 10.22 -9.82
N GLU A 123 0.15 10.12 -11.07
CA GLU A 123 0.96 9.02 -11.57
C GLU A 123 2.46 9.30 -11.43
N SER A 124 2.82 10.49 -10.95
CA SER A 124 4.21 10.89 -10.78
C SER A 124 4.76 10.32 -9.48
N LEU A 125 5.14 9.05 -9.52
CA LEU A 125 5.66 8.30 -8.39
C LEU A 125 7.11 7.91 -8.61
N ASP A 126 7.86 7.74 -7.52
CA ASP A 126 9.22 7.20 -7.57
C ASP A 126 9.13 5.66 -7.60
N TYR A 127 9.13 5.11 -8.81
CA TYR A 127 8.99 3.65 -9.00
C TYR A 127 10.23 2.88 -8.55
N PHE A 128 11.40 3.49 -8.56
CA PHE A 128 12.60 2.85 -8.02
C PHE A 128 12.52 2.71 -6.51
N ALA A 129 11.99 3.72 -5.83
CA ALA A 129 11.74 3.63 -4.39
C ALA A 129 10.75 2.52 -4.07
N MET A 130 9.71 2.36 -4.90
CA MET A 130 8.72 1.28 -4.75
C MET A 130 9.39 -0.09 -4.88
N MET A 131 10.23 -0.27 -5.88
CA MET A 131 10.94 -1.55 -6.08
C MET A 131 11.90 -1.85 -4.94
N ARG A 132 12.61 -0.84 -4.43
CA ARG A 132 13.48 -1.01 -3.25
C ARG A 132 12.66 -1.34 -2.00
N GLY A 133 11.49 -0.74 -1.84
CA GLY A 133 10.56 -1.06 -0.74
C GLY A 133 10.09 -2.50 -0.78
N TRP A 134 9.81 -3.01 -1.98
CA TRP A 134 9.48 -4.43 -2.16
C TRP A 134 10.63 -5.32 -1.70
N ALA A 135 11.86 -5.01 -2.14
CA ALA A 135 13.04 -5.77 -1.76
C ALA A 135 13.27 -5.76 -0.23
N LEU A 136 13.09 -4.61 0.41
CA LEU A 136 13.16 -4.50 1.86
C LEU A 136 12.10 -5.35 2.56
N ALA A 137 10.86 -5.32 2.08
CA ALA A 137 9.78 -6.12 2.65
C ALA A 137 10.05 -7.62 2.53
N ARG A 138 10.70 -8.04 1.45
CA ARG A 138 11.04 -9.44 1.21
C ARG A 138 12.20 -9.91 2.07
N SER A 139 13.19 -9.07 2.34
CA SER A 139 14.37 -9.43 3.11
C SER A 139 14.12 -9.42 4.62
N ASP A 140 13.13 -8.67 5.11
CA ASP A 140 12.85 -8.49 6.54
C ASP A 140 11.70 -9.41 7.00
N VAL A 141 11.79 -10.70 6.71
CA VAL A 141 10.75 -11.67 7.06
C VAL A 141 10.51 -11.68 8.58
N GLY A 142 9.23 -11.49 8.98
CA GLY A 142 8.84 -11.52 10.38
C GLY A 142 9.03 -10.22 11.14
N THR A 143 9.53 -9.15 10.50
CA THR A 143 9.76 -7.84 11.13
C THR A 143 8.77 -6.81 10.57
N PRO A 144 8.03 -6.10 11.43
CA PRO A 144 7.12 -5.04 10.97
C PRO A 144 7.83 -3.87 10.30
#